data_14a68de1910797374138044b6c8af7d1
#
_entry.id   14a68de1910797374138044b6c8af7d1
#
_cell.length_a   1.000
_cell.length_b   1.000
_cell.length_c   1.000
_cell.angle_alpha   90.00
_cell.angle_beta   90.00
_cell.angle_gamma   90.00
#
_symmetry.space_group_name_H-M   'P 1'
#
loop_
_entity.id
_entity.type
_entity.pdbx_description
1 polymer ?
#
loop_
_entity_poly.entity_id
_entity_poly.type
_entity_poly.pdbx_seq_one_letter_code
_entity_poly.pdbx_strand_id
1 'polypeptide(L)'
;EMCIRDRQSFEVAVRPVPQYDPENMQMISQGPSVCVFYKEDPQEVLASWLFTQYLLTSDVQISYSETEGYVPVTSKAQESDEYQDYLAREGEDADTHYKVKIEAAKLLLNHTQDTFTTPVFSGSASLRDASGQLIEKTAKSVRRKETVDEAYMDKLFDDVTALYHLNDTLQSAAGKQDLGPLPTTSVVLLSVLGITWGLILLYGIWQQLQKSKRGD
;
A
#
# COMPACT_ATOMS: atom_id res chain seq x y z
N GLU A 1 2.25 4.90 -24.05
CA GLU A 1 1.97 4.08 -25.26
C GLU A 1 3.07 3.07 -25.45
N MET A 2 2.84 1.87 -24.97
CA MET A 2 3.69 0.73 -25.30
C MET A 2 3.23 0.25 -26.67
N CYS A 3 3.92 0.72 -27.74
CA CYS A 3 3.68 0.22 -29.09
C CYS A 3 4.13 -1.24 -29.17
N ILE A 4 3.21 -2.18 -28.91
CA ILE A 4 3.41 -3.58 -29.26
C ILE A 4 3.27 -3.66 -30.80
N ARG A 5 4.39 -3.44 -31.48
CA ARG A 5 4.51 -3.67 -32.93
C ARG A 5 4.78 -5.15 -33.22
N ASP A 6 4.06 -6.03 -32.59
CA ASP A 6 4.13 -7.45 -32.95
C ASP A 6 2.83 -7.89 -33.58
N ARG A 7 2.93 -8.43 -34.79
CA ARG A 7 1.79 -8.90 -35.61
C ARG A 7 1.17 -10.21 -35.08
N GLN A 8 1.40 -10.55 -33.83
CA GLN A 8 0.73 -11.68 -33.21
C GLN A 8 -0.55 -11.18 -32.55
N SER A 9 -1.69 -11.58 -33.11
CA SER A 9 -2.98 -11.41 -32.43
C SER A 9 -2.97 -12.31 -31.19
N PHE A 10 -3.09 -11.75 -30.01
CA PHE A 10 -3.31 -12.48 -28.78
C PHE A 10 -4.70 -12.17 -28.23
N GLU A 11 -5.31 -13.14 -27.63
CA GLU A 11 -6.57 -12.97 -26.92
C GLU A 11 -6.28 -12.75 -25.43
N VAL A 12 -6.98 -11.78 -24.84
CA VAL A 12 -6.89 -11.47 -23.42
C VAL A 12 -8.13 -11.96 -22.73
N ALA A 13 -8.00 -12.68 -21.63
CA ALA A 13 -9.09 -13.15 -20.81
C ALA A 13 -8.95 -12.63 -19.38
N VAL A 14 -10.07 -12.19 -18.80
CA VAL A 14 -10.15 -11.80 -17.40
C VAL A 14 -10.46 -13.02 -16.55
N ARG A 15 -9.72 -13.20 -15.47
CA ARG A 15 -9.89 -14.29 -14.51
C ARG A 15 -9.64 -13.76 -13.08
N PRO A 16 -10.25 -14.37 -12.07
CA PRO A 16 -9.91 -14.10 -10.68
C PRO A 16 -8.43 -14.38 -10.42
N VAL A 17 -7.84 -13.66 -9.46
CA VAL A 17 -6.48 -13.95 -8.98
C VAL A 17 -6.44 -15.39 -8.46
N PRO A 18 -5.38 -16.18 -8.77
CA PRO A 18 -5.24 -17.53 -8.23
C PRO A 18 -5.39 -17.56 -6.71
N GLN A 19 -6.20 -18.46 -6.22
CA GLN A 19 -6.53 -18.63 -4.80
C GLN A 19 -6.01 -19.97 -4.29
N TYR A 20 -5.68 -20.04 -3.01
CA TYR A 20 -5.40 -21.30 -2.32
C TYR A 20 -6.67 -22.16 -2.21
N ASP A 21 -7.78 -21.52 -1.88
CA ASP A 21 -9.13 -22.11 -1.83
C ASP A 21 -10.03 -21.39 -2.83
N PRO A 22 -10.33 -22.00 -3.99
CA PRO A 22 -11.18 -21.38 -5.00
C PRO A 22 -12.66 -21.24 -4.59
N GLU A 23 -13.12 -22.00 -3.59
CA GLU A 23 -14.49 -21.94 -3.08
C GLU A 23 -14.67 -20.80 -2.07
N ASN A 24 -13.56 -20.31 -1.50
CA ASN A 24 -13.56 -19.24 -0.51
C ASN A 24 -12.58 -18.13 -0.95
N MET A 25 -12.94 -17.46 -2.03
CA MET A 25 -12.09 -16.42 -2.61
C MET A 25 -11.90 -15.25 -1.67
N GLN A 26 -10.67 -14.74 -1.63
CA GLN A 26 -10.29 -13.56 -0.86
C GLN A 26 -9.56 -12.60 -1.76
N MET A 27 -10.15 -11.44 -2.01
CA MET A 27 -9.55 -10.40 -2.85
C MET A 27 -9.26 -9.16 -2.02
N ILE A 28 -8.04 -8.64 -2.14
CA ILE A 28 -7.69 -7.39 -1.46
C ILE A 28 -8.35 -6.21 -2.19
N SER A 29 -9.11 -5.41 -1.43
CA SER A 29 -9.63 -4.14 -1.95
C SER A 29 -8.51 -3.11 -1.97
N GLN A 30 -8.09 -2.69 -3.17
CA GLN A 30 -7.09 -1.65 -3.37
C GLN A 30 -7.63 -0.58 -4.30
N GLY A 31 -7.31 0.68 -3.95
CA GLY A 31 -7.71 1.84 -4.75
C GLY A 31 -7.30 3.13 -4.07
N PRO A 32 -7.39 4.26 -4.77
CA PRO A 32 -7.19 5.57 -4.16
C PRO A 32 -8.23 5.80 -3.06
N SER A 33 -7.79 6.40 -1.96
CA SER A 33 -8.63 6.73 -0.82
C SER A 33 -8.57 8.23 -0.55
N VAL A 34 -9.69 8.78 -0.09
CA VAL A 34 -9.77 10.19 0.33
C VAL A 34 -9.82 10.25 1.85
N CYS A 35 -8.94 11.04 2.45
CA CYS A 35 -8.91 11.29 3.88
C CYS A 35 -9.16 12.76 4.17
N VAL A 36 -10.06 13.05 5.08
CA VAL A 36 -10.31 14.43 5.58
C VAL A 36 -9.50 14.60 6.86
N PHE A 37 -8.53 15.53 6.82
CA PHE A 37 -7.72 15.83 7.99
C PHE A 37 -8.42 16.82 8.93
N TYR A 38 -8.15 16.69 10.20
CA TYR A 38 -8.54 17.69 11.18
C TYR A 38 -7.80 19.01 10.92
N LYS A 39 -8.54 20.12 10.98
CA LYS A 39 -8.03 21.48 10.86
C LYS A 39 -8.59 22.32 12.02
N GLU A 40 -7.87 23.39 12.40
CA GLU A 40 -8.35 24.32 13.42
C GLU A 40 -9.57 25.11 12.96
N ASP A 41 -9.64 25.44 11.66
CA ASP A 41 -10.81 26.08 11.06
C ASP A 41 -11.87 25.02 10.67
N PRO A 42 -13.05 25.03 11.33
CA PRO A 42 -14.13 24.10 11.00
C PRO A 42 -14.67 24.28 9.58
N GLN A 43 -14.54 25.47 8.98
CA GLN A 43 -15.00 25.72 7.62
C GLN A 43 -14.14 24.99 6.58
N GLU A 44 -12.83 24.90 6.80
CA GLU A 44 -11.95 24.09 5.94
C GLU A 44 -12.30 22.59 6.00
N VAL A 45 -12.64 22.10 7.20
CA VAL A 45 -13.08 20.70 7.37
C VAL A 45 -14.41 20.47 6.66
N LEU A 46 -15.36 21.38 6.80
CA LEU A 46 -16.66 21.31 6.14
C LEU A 46 -16.52 21.35 4.61
N ALA A 47 -15.69 22.24 4.09
CA ALA A 47 -15.43 22.32 2.64
C ALA A 47 -14.81 21.02 2.10
N SER A 48 -13.84 20.44 2.81
CA SER A 48 -13.22 19.16 2.46
C SER A 48 -14.26 18.02 2.49
N TRP A 49 -15.14 18.02 3.47
CA TRP A 49 -16.23 17.06 3.57
C TRP A 49 -17.24 17.19 2.43
N LEU A 50 -17.66 18.40 2.10
CA LEU A 50 -18.56 18.64 0.97
C LEU A 50 -17.94 18.22 -0.37
N PHE A 51 -16.65 18.46 -0.56
CA PHE A 51 -15.93 17.98 -1.72
C PHE A 51 -15.91 16.44 -1.77
N THR A 52 -15.67 15.77 -0.64
CA THR A 52 -15.75 14.30 -0.56
C THR A 52 -17.15 13.80 -0.90
N GLN A 53 -18.21 14.47 -0.42
CA GLN A 53 -19.59 14.13 -0.79
C GLN A 53 -19.86 14.29 -2.29
N TYR A 54 -19.29 15.32 -2.91
CA TYR A 54 -19.37 15.51 -4.37
C TYR A 54 -18.72 14.33 -5.12
N LEU A 55 -17.54 13.87 -4.70
CA LEU A 55 -16.88 12.70 -5.30
C LEU A 55 -17.71 11.41 -5.16
N LEU A 56 -18.61 11.33 -4.19
CA LEU A 56 -19.51 10.19 -3.97
C LEU A 56 -20.84 10.30 -4.75
N THR A 57 -21.05 11.35 -5.55
CA THR A 57 -22.21 11.42 -6.44
C THR A 57 -22.12 10.38 -7.55
N SER A 58 -23.25 9.85 -7.99
CA SER A 58 -23.28 8.82 -9.03
C SER A 58 -22.59 9.26 -10.32
N ASP A 59 -22.87 10.48 -10.77
CA ASP A 59 -22.33 11.03 -12.01
C ASP A 59 -20.79 11.06 -12.00
N VAL A 60 -20.19 11.51 -10.88
CA VAL A 60 -18.73 11.56 -10.73
C VAL A 60 -18.14 10.16 -10.69
N GLN A 61 -18.75 9.24 -9.94
CA GLN A 61 -18.25 7.86 -9.85
C GLN A 61 -18.34 7.12 -11.18
N ILE A 62 -19.43 7.28 -11.92
CA ILE A 62 -19.63 6.65 -13.23
C ILE A 62 -18.61 7.21 -14.22
N SER A 63 -18.50 8.54 -14.33
CA SER A 63 -17.53 9.18 -15.22
C SER A 63 -16.08 8.74 -14.92
N TYR A 64 -15.73 8.59 -13.65
CA TYR A 64 -14.41 8.10 -13.24
C TYR A 64 -14.20 6.63 -13.61
N SER A 65 -15.23 5.81 -13.47
CA SER A 65 -15.20 4.39 -13.84
C SER A 65 -15.04 4.21 -15.36
N GLU A 66 -15.71 5.02 -16.17
CA GLU A 66 -15.61 4.96 -17.62
C GLU A 66 -14.22 5.34 -18.14
N THR A 67 -13.57 6.33 -17.52
CA THR A 67 -12.26 6.80 -17.96
C THR A 67 -11.11 5.97 -17.41
N GLU A 68 -11.07 5.77 -16.09
CA GLU A 68 -9.91 5.20 -15.39
C GLU A 68 -10.03 3.69 -15.12
N GLY A 69 -11.21 3.08 -15.39
CA GLY A 69 -11.42 1.65 -15.18
C GLY A 69 -11.60 1.23 -13.72
N TYR A 70 -11.97 2.16 -12.86
CA TYR A 70 -12.41 1.86 -11.50
C TYR A 70 -13.88 1.43 -11.50
N VAL A 71 -14.35 0.89 -10.39
CA VAL A 71 -15.78 0.62 -10.18
C VAL A 71 -16.38 1.62 -9.21
N PRO A 72 -17.65 2.03 -9.38
CA PRO A 72 -18.32 2.86 -8.40
C PRO A 72 -18.34 2.20 -7.02
N VAL A 73 -18.16 3.00 -5.96
CA VAL A 73 -18.09 2.47 -4.58
C VAL A 73 -19.45 2.46 -3.87
N THR A 74 -20.47 3.09 -4.45
CA THR A 74 -21.83 3.11 -3.89
C THR A 74 -22.77 2.23 -4.68
N SER A 75 -23.62 1.45 -4.01
CA SER A 75 -24.65 0.62 -4.65
C SER A 75 -25.57 1.47 -5.52
N LYS A 76 -25.90 2.69 -5.09
CA LYS A 76 -26.72 3.61 -5.89
C LYS A 76 -26.11 3.89 -7.28
N ALA A 77 -24.79 4.08 -7.35
CA ALA A 77 -24.11 4.31 -8.63
C ALA A 77 -23.96 3.00 -9.42
N GLN A 78 -23.66 1.89 -8.74
CA GLN A 78 -23.54 0.57 -9.36
C GLN A 78 -24.85 0.09 -10.00
N GLU A 79 -26.00 0.36 -9.36
CA GLU A 79 -27.33 -0.08 -9.80
C GLU A 79 -28.03 0.94 -10.72
N SER A 80 -27.40 2.09 -11.00
CA SER A 80 -27.97 3.10 -11.89
C SER A 80 -28.09 2.61 -13.33
N ASP A 81 -29.13 3.01 -14.02
CA ASP A 81 -29.35 2.67 -15.43
C ASP A 81 -28.15 3.10 -16.29
N GLU A 82 -27.60 4.27 -16.03
CA GLU A 82 -26.45 4.81 -16.75
C GLU A 82 -25.21 3.90 -16.65
N TYR A 83 -24.89 3.40 -15.45
CA TYR A 83 -23.75 2.50 -15.28
C TYR A 83 -24.03 1.10 -15.84
N GLN A 84 -25.26 0.61 -15.74
CA GLN A 84 -25.66 -0.68 -16.33
C GLN A 84 -25.63 -0.61 -17.86
N ASP A 85 -26.07 0.50 -18.46
CA ASP A 85 -25.95 0.76 -19.90
C ASP A 85 -24.48 0.79 -20.34
N TYR A 86 -23.61 1.42 -19.57
CA TYR A 86 -22.16 1.39 -19.83
C TYR A 86 -21.61 -0.06 -19.83
N LEU A 87 -21.96 -0.85 -18.83
CA LEU A 87 -21.52 -2.25 -18.76
C LEU A 87 -22.08 -3.12 -19.90
N ALA A 88 -23.23 -2.78 -20.43
CA ALA A 88 -23.86 -3.50 -21.55
C ALA A 88 -23.15 -3.22 -22.89
N ARG A 89 -22.42 -2.11 -23.00
CA ARG A 89 -21.73 -1.67 -24.22
C ARG A 89 -20.32 -2.29 -24.38
N GLU A 90 -20.07 -3.40 -23.75
CA GLU A 90 -18.78 -4.11 -23.78
C GLU A 90 -18.30 -4.38 -25.22
N GLY A 91 -17.16 -3.81 -25.60
CA GLY A 91 -16.52 -4.03 -26.90
C GLY A 91 -17.06 -3.16 -28.03
N GLU A 92 -18.01 -2.25 -27.78
CA GLU A 92 -18.49 -1.30 -28.79
C GLU A 92 -17.48 -0.22 -29.16
N ASP A 93 -16.66 0.18 -28.19
CA ASP A 93 -15.64 1.22 -28.32
C ASP A 93 -14.32 0.76 -27.70
N ALA A 94 -13.22 0.91 -28.43
CA ALA A 94 -11.92 0.44 -27.98
C ALA A 94 -11.37 1.23 -26.78
N ASP A 95 -11.73 2.51 -26.65
CA ASP A 95 -11.16 3.39 -25.62
C ASP A 95 -11.97 3.39 -24.33
N THR A 96 -13.29 3.50 -24.41
CA THR A 96 -14.18 3.59 -23.24
C THR A 96 -14.89 2.28 -22.93
N HIS A 97 -15.30 1.52 -23.95
CA HIS A 97 -16.03 0.25 -23.79
C HIS A 97 -15.15 -0.97 -24.09
N TYR A 98 -13.86 -0.85 -23.78
CA TYR A 98 -12.91 -1.94 -24.05
C TYR A 98 -13.31 -3.21 -23.31
N LYS A 99 -13.43 -4.32 -24.05
CA LYS A 99 -13.95 -5.58 -23.55
C LYS A 99 -13.34 -6.03 -22.22
N VAL A 100 -12.01 -6.06 -22.15
CA VAL A 100 -11.29 -6.54 -20.94
C VAL A 100 -11.54 -5.62 -19.74
N LYS A 101 -11.68 -4.31 -19.95
CA LYS A 101 -11.97 -3.32 -18.91
C LYS A 101 -13.34 -3.58 -18.29
N ILE A 102 -14.36 -3.76 -19.13
CA ILE A 102 -15.73 -4.02 -18.65
C ILE A 102 -15.85 -5.41 -18.04
N GLU A 103 -15.23 -6.44 -18.64
CA GLU A 103 -15.16 -7.78 -18.04
C GLU A 103 -14.51 -7.74 -16.63
N ALA A 104 -13.44 -6.98 -16.46
CA ALA A 104 -12.77 -6.82 -15.16
C ALA A 104 -13.68 -6.11 -14.14
N ALA A 105 -14.40 -5.06 -14.56
CA ALA A 105 -15.37 -4.37 -13.71
C ALA A 105 -16.51 -5.31 -13.28
N LYS A 106 -17.08 -6.07 -14.22
CA LYS A 106 -18.12 -7.07 -13.93
C LYS A 106 -17.62 -8.16 -12.97
N LEU A 107 -16.39 -8.65 -13.17
CA LEU A 107 -15.79 -9.64 -12.26
C LEU A 107 -15.72 -9.08 -10.84
N LEU A 108 -15.22 -7.87 -10.66
CA LEU A 108 -15.10 -7.24 -9.35
C LEU A 108 -16.46 -7.01 -8.71
N LEU A 109 -17.45 -6.51 -9.46
CA LEU A 109 -18.81 -6.26 -8.96
C LEU A 109 -19.49 -7.54 -8.47
N ASN A 110 -19.29 -8.66 -9.18
CA ASN A 110 -19.84 -9.95 -8.81
C ASN A 110 -19.18 -10.58 -7.58
N HIS A 111 -18.03 -10.06 -7.16
CA HIS A 111 -17.23 -10.58 -6.05
C HIS A 111 -16.94 -9.54 -4.98
N THR A 112 -17.76 -8.51 -4.85
CA THR A 112 -17.58 -7.45 -3.83
C THR A 112 -17.62 -8.00 -2.41
N GLN A 113 -18.44 -9.04 -2.14
CA GLN A 113 -18.52 -9.74 -0.86
C GLN A 113 -17.23 -10.51 -0.50
N ASP A 114 -16.43 -10.86 -1.51
CA ASP A 114 -15.19 -11.61 -1.35
C ASP A 114 -13.99 -10.67 -1.18
N THR A 115 -14.24 -9.35 -1.11
CA THR A 115 -13.20 -8.35 -0.92
C THR A 115 -12.96 -8.04 0.56
N PHE A 116 -11.71 -7.78 0.90
CA PHE A 116 -11.33 -7.32 2.23
C PHE A 116 -10.34 -6.16 2.17
N THR A 117 -10.30 -5.36 3.22
CA THR A 117 -9.29 -4.33 3.40
C THR A 117 -8.18 -4.85 4.30
N THR A 118 -6.94 -4.56 3.94
CA THR A 118 -5.80 -4.98 4.78
C THR A 118 -5.88 -4.31 6.14
N PRO A 119 -5.83 -5.06 7.25
CA PRO A 119 -5.80 -4.49 8.59
C PRO A 119 -4.62 -3.54 8.76
N VAL A 120 -4.87 -2.39 9.40
CA VAL A 120 -3.82 -1.42 9.74
C VAL A 120 -3.44 -1.58 11.20
N PHE A 121 -2.21 -1.99 11.44
CA PHE A 121 -1.62 -2.13 12.77
C PHE A 121 -0.12 -1.87 12.72
N SER A 122 0.49 -1.67 13.88
CA SER A 122 1.94 -1.54 13.98
C SER A 122 2.62 -2.81 13.45
N GLY A 123 3.45 -2.69 12.40
CA GLY A 123 4.08 -3.84 11.74
C GLY A 123 3.34 -4.40 10.53
N SER A 124 2.18 -3.83 10.13
CA SER A 124 1.45 -4.31 8.93
C SER A 124 2.28 -4.22 7.65
N ALA A 125 3.14 -3.20 7.51
CA ALA A 125 4.07 -3.07 6.39
C ALA A 125 5.10 -4.21 6.40
N SER A 126 5.72 -4.48 7.54
CA SER A 126 6.70 -5.57 7.70
C SER A 126 6.09 -6.94 7.39
N LEU A 127 4.86 -7.18 7.81
CA LEU A 127 4.15 -8.43 7.49
C LEU A 127 3.90 -8.59 5.99
N ARG A 128 3.54 -7.49 5.31
CA ARG A 128 3.33 -7.50 3.84
C ARG A 128 4.64 -7.78 3.09
N ASP A 129 5.72 -7.13 3.49
CA ASP A 129 7.04 -7.34 2.90
C ASP A 129 7.55 -8.76 3.15
N ALA A 130 7.33 -9.30 4.35
CA ALA A 130 7.65 -10.68 4.71
C ALA A 130 6.92 -11.68 3.82
N SER A 131 5.62 -11.48 3.58
CA SER A 131 4.80 -12.32 2.70
C SER A 131 5.34 -12.28 1.26
N GLY A 132 5.72 -11.11 0.76
CA GLY A 132 6.35 -10.95 -0.55
C GLY A 132 7.68 -11.72 -0.64
N GLN A 133 8.51 -11.67 0.40
CA GLN A 133 9.77 -12.39 0.48
C GLN A 133 9.59 -13.92 0.47
N LEU A 134 8.58 -14.45 1.16
CA LEU A 134 8.27 -15.89 1.13
C LEU A 134 7.98 -16.35 -0.29
N ILE A 135 7.11 -15.63 -1.00
CA ILE A 135 6.74 -15.95 -2.39
C ILE A 135 7.95 -15.85 -3.31
N GLU A 136 8.71 -14.76 -3.22
CA GLU A 136 9.86 -14.51 -4.10
C GLU A 136 10.97 -15.54 -3.91
N LYS A 137 11.34 -15.86 -2.67
CA LYS A 137 12.37 -16.85 -2.37
C LYS A 137 11.96 -18.24 -2.80
N THR A 138 10.71 -18.64 -2.53
CA THR A 138 10.16 -19.93 -2.98
C THR A 138 10.20 -20.04 -4.50
N ALA A 139 9.73 -19.02 -5.22
CA ALA A 139 9.76 -18.99 -6.68
C ALA A 139 11.19 -19.05 -7.25
N LYS A 140 12.17 -18.41 -6.60
CA LYS A 140 13.59 -18.47 -6.98
C LYS A 140 14.15 -19.87 -6.80
N SER A 141 13.85 -20.54 -5.68
CA SER A 141 14.33 -21.90 -5.40
C SER A 141 13.75 -22.90 -6.40
N VAL A 142 12.45 -22.80 -6.71
CA VAL A 142 11.81 -23.62 -7.75
C VAL A 142 12.49 -23.42 -9.12
N ARG A 143 12.77 -22.17 -9.52
CA ARG A 143 13.47 -21.88 -10.78
C ARG A 143 14.88 -22.46 -10.83
N ARG A 144 15.56 -22.55 -9.68
CA ARG A 144 16.88 -23.15 -9.53
C ARG A 144 16.84 -24.67 -9.43
N LYS A 145 15.64 -25.26 -9.46
CA LYS A 145 15.42 -26.70 -9.29
C LYS A 145 15.91 -27.22 -7.93
N GLU A 146 15.89 -26.36 -6.91
CA GLU A 146 16.13 -26.74 -5.51
C GLU A 146 14.91 -27.47 -4.98
N THR A 147 15.11 -28.37 -4.01
CA THR A 147 13.99 -29.06 -3.35
C THR A 147 13.24 -28.07 -2.46
N VAL A 148 11.94 -27.89 -2.75
CA VAL A 148 11.02 -27.07 -1.93
C VAL A 148 10.04 -28.03 -1.28
N ASP A 149 10.41 -28.50 -0.10
CA ASP A 149 9.63 -29.40 0.75
C ASP A 149 9.16 -28.65 2.02
N GLU A 150 8.48 -29.34 2.90
CA GLU A 150 7.97 -28.79 4.15
C GLU A 150 9.10 -28.25 5.04
N ALA A 151 10.21 -29.00 5.16
CA ALA A 151 11.37 -28.56 5.94
C ALA A 151 12.01 -27.28 5.40
N TYR A 152 12.06 -27.13 4.08
CA TYR A 152 12.49 -25.90 3.42
C TYR A 152 11.54 -24.73 3.75
N MET A 153 10.23 -24.98 3.69
CA MET A 153 9.22 -23.94 3.96
C MET A 153 9.23 -23.51 5.42
N ASP A 154 9.35 -24.42 6.36
CA ASP A 154 9.45 -24.12 7.79
C ASP A 154 10.68 -23.25 8.07
N LYS A 155 11.83 -23.66 7.57
CA LYS A 155 13.06 -22.88 7.73
C LYS A 155 12.94 -21.49 7.11
N LEU A 156 12.38 -21.39 5.89
CA LEU A 156 12.19 -20.12 5.22
C LEU A 156 11.24 -19.20 6.01
N PHE A 157 10.19 -19.77 6.58
CA PHE A 157 9.24 -19.03 7.41
C PHE A 157 9.91 -18.49 8.68
N ASP A 158 10.69 -19.32 9.37
CA ASP A 158 11.44 -18.92 10.55
C ASP A 158 12.45 -17.81 10.24
N ASP A 159 13.23 -17.98 9.14
CA ASP A 159 14.22 -17.01 8.69
C ASP A 159 13.56 -15.64 8.36
N VAL A 160 12.41 -15.65 7.68
CA VAL A 160 11.67 -14.44 7.32
C VAL A 160 11.03 -13.81 8.56
N THR A 161 10.45 -14.61 9.43
CA THR A 161 9.85 -14.14 10.70
C THR A 161 10.88 -13.43 11.57
N ALA A 162 12.08 -14.01 11.68
CA ALA A 162 13.19 -13.40 12.42
C ALA A 162 13.70 -12.12 11.75
N LEU A 163 13.85 -12.13 10.42
CA LEU A 163 14.35 -10.98 9.65
C LEU A 163 13.45 -9.74 9.79
N TYR A 164 12.13 -9.95 9.79
CA TYR A 164 11.15 -8.86 9.88
C TYR A 164 10.65 -8.60 11.31
N HIS A 165 11.19 -9.28 12.30
CA HIS A 165 10.82 -9.13 13.71
C HIS A 165 9.31 -9.30 13.94
N LEU A 166 8.67 -10.24 13.24
CA LEU A 166 7.20 -10.39 13.29
C LEU A 166 6.70 -10.80 14.68
N ASN A 167 7.48 -11.58 15.42
CA ASN A 167 7.13 -11.97 16.78
C ASN A 167 7.15 -10.79 17.76
N ASP A 168 8.03 -9.80 17.53
CA ASP A 168 8.13 -8.61 18.37
C ASP A 168 6.96 -7.64 18.11
N THR A 169 6.49 -7.57 16.86
CA THR A 169 5.34 -6.72 16.49
C THR A 169 4.02 -7.23 17.05
N LEU A 170 3.85 -8.54 17.17
CA LEU A 170 2.67 -9.14 17.81
C LEU A 170 2.61 -8.84 19.31
N GLN A 171 3.74 -8.77 19.99
CA GLN A 171 3.81 -8.39 21.40
C GLN A 171 3.58 -6.88 21.60
N SER A 172 4.02 -6.05 20.68
CA SER A 172 3.83 -4.58 20.73
C SER A 172 2.38 -4.14 20.53
N ALA A 173 1.55 -4.94 19.86
CA ALA A 173 0.12 -4.68 19.72
C ALA A 173 -0.66 -4.79 21.05
N ALA A 174 -0.09 -5.41 22.06
CA ALA A 174 -0.71 -5.62 23.37
C ALA A 174 -0.46 -4.50 24.40
N GLY A 175 0.27 -3.44 24.06
CA GLY A 175 0.55 -2.32 24.96
C GLY A 175 1.91 -1.66 24.67
N LYS A 176 2.18 -0.51 25.29
CA LYS A 176 3.50 0.15 25.26
C LYS A 176 4.56 -0.85 25.72
N GLN A 177 5.33 -1.39 24.77
CA GLN A 177 6.46 -2.21 25.12
C GLN A 177 7.50 -1.31 25.78
N ASP A 178 7.81 -1.59 27.04
CA ASP A 178 9.01 -1.03 27.68
C ASP A 178 10.21 -1.68 26.99
N LEU A 179 10.84 -0.93 26.09
CA LEU A 179 12.01 -1.39 25.34
C LEU A 179 13.25 -1.56 26.24
N GLY A 180 13.08 -1.35 27.54
CA GLY A 180 14.17 -1.41 28.50
C GLY A 180 15.21 -0.28 28.30
N PRO A 181 16.30 -0.32 29.05
CA PRO A 181 17.38 0.66 28.92
C PRO A 181 18.06 0.54 27.56
N LEU A 182 18.46 1.68 27.01
CA LEU A 182 19.17 1.75 25.72
C LEU A 182 20.40 0.80 25.72
N PRO A 183 20.62 0.06 24.62
CA PRO A 183 21.81 -0.75 24.46
C PRO A 183 23.09 0.08 24.72
N THR A 184 24.08 -0.50 25.38
CA THR A 184 25.34 0.18 25.73
C THR A 184 26.00 0.83 24.52
N THR A 185 25.96 0.18 23.37
CA THR A 185 26.45 0.72 22.08
C THR A 185 25.75 2.00 21.67
N SER A 186 24.44 2.07 21.83
CA SER A 186 23.63 3.26 21.50
C SER A 186 23.95 4.41 22.44
N VAL A 187 24.12 4.12 23.72
CA VAL A 187 24.52 5.13 24.73
C VAL A 187 25.91 5.71 24.41
N VAL A 188 26.86 4.86 24.04
CA VAL A 188 28.23 5.30 23.65
C VAL A 188 28.16 6.17 22.39
N LEU A 189 27.44 5.76 21.35
CA LEU A 189 27.28 6.54 20.09
C LEU A 189 26.62 7.90 20.34
N LEU A 190 25.56 7.94 21.14
CA LEU A 190 24.87 9.20 21.50
C LEU A 190 25.80 10.11 22.33
N SER A 191 26.60 9.55 23.25
CA SER A 191 27.57 10.30 24.04
C SER A 191 28.67 10.91 23.16
N VAL A 192 29.24 10.13 22.23
CA VAL A 192 30.24 10.63 21.27
C VAL A 192 29.65 11.73 20.39
N LEU A 193 28.41 11.55 19.88
CA LEU A 193 27.73 12.56 19.10
C LEU A 193 27.49 13.85 19.91
N GLY A 194 27.06 13.74 21.17
CA GLY A 194 26.84 14.87 22.05
C GLY A 194 28.16 15.64 22.35
N ILE A 195 29.26 14.93 22.62
CA ILE A 195 30.57 15.52 22.81
C ILE A 195 31.04 16.26 21.55
N THR A 196 30.86 15.63 20.38
CA THR A 196 31.27 16.25 19.11
C THR A 196 30.51 17.56 18.85
N TRP A 197 29.20 17.57 19.07
CA TRP A 197 28.38 18.79 18.95
C TRP A 197 28.79 19.85 19.99
N GLY A 198 29.09 19.44 21.23
CA GLY A 198 29.60 20.32 22.26
C GLY A 198 30.90 21.02 21.86
N LEU A 199 31.85 20.28 21.30
CA LEU A 199 33.13 20.82 20.81
C LEU A 199 32.92 21.79 19.63
N ILE A 200 32.03 21.48 18.70
CA ILE A 200 31.71 22.38 17.57
C ILE A 200 31.13 23.71 18.09
N LEU A 201 30.20 23.66 19.04
CA LEU A 201 29.60 24.84 19.63
C LEU A 201 30.66 25.68 20.40
N LEU A 202 31.50 25.04 21.21
CA LEU A 202 32.57 25.71 21.92
C LEU A 202 33.58 26.38 20.97
N TYR A 203 33.94 25.70 19.89
CA TYR A 203 34.80 26.26 18.85
C TYR A 203 34.14 27.47 18.16
N GLY A 204 32.83 27.40 17.83
CA GLY A 204 32.09 28.53 17.28
C GLY A 204 32.05 29.75 18.18
N ILE A 205 31.79 29.54 19.48
CA ILE A 205 31.81 30.61 20.50
C ILE A 205 33.22 31.21 20.63
N TRP A 206 34.23 30.36 20.70
CA TRP A 206 35.64 30.83 20.78
C TRP A 206 36.02 31.66 19.55
N GLN A 207 35.62 31.26 18.35
CA GLN A 207 35.86 32.01 17.13
C GLN A 207 35.16 33.39 17.14
N GLN A 208 33.92 33.45 17.65
CA GLN A 208 33.20 34.72 17.79
C GLN A 208 33.89 35.66 18.81
N LEU A 209 34.33 35.13 19.95
CA LEU A 209 35.05 35.89 20.96
C LEU A 209 36.41 36.42 20.45
N GLN A 210 37.09 35.64 19.60
CA GLN A 210 38.35 36.11 18.98
C GLN A 210 38.10 37.22 17.93
N LYS A 211 37.01 37.14 17.17
CA LYS A 211 36.64 38.20 16.22
C LYS A 211 36.27 39.50 16.94
N SER A 212 35.54 39.41 18.07
CA SER A 212 35.17 40.57 18.87
C SER A 212 36.42 41.27 19.48
N LYS A 213 37.44 40.52 19.84
CA LYS A 213 38.71 41.09 20.36
C LYS A 213 39.66 41.68 19.30
N ARG A 214 39.44 41.44 18.02
CA ARG A 214 40.21 41.96 16.89
C ARG A 214 39.57 43.15 16.18
N GLY A 215 38.34 43.49 16.58
CA GLY A 215 37.58 44.59 16.00
C GLY A 215 37.56 45.88 16.82
N ASP A 216 38.37 45.99 17.90
CA ASP A 216 38.66 47.23 18.62
C ASP A 216 40.05 47.75 18.27
#